data_ef110bc55e1b457790690c13cb265818
#
_entry.id   ef110bc55e1b457790690c13cb265818
#
_cell.length_a   1.000
_cell.length_b   1.000
_cell.length_c   1.000
_cell.angle_alpha   90.00
_cell.angle_beta   90.00
_cell.angle_gamma   90.00
#
_symmetry.space_group_name_H-M   'P 1'
#
loop_
_entity.id
_entity.type
_entity.pdbx_description
1 polymer ?
#
loop_
_entity_poly.entity_id
_entity_poly.type
_entity_poly.pdbx_seq_one_letter_code
_entity_poly.pdbx_strand_id
1 'polypeptide(L)'
;DKKLKYKILSIFAATVMTFTAITPVWAEEENLEADASGETSSDTSEKNAAPEIAGLTYESAMDLSFAECFDVYYYNDGYKLLDIHDDARYLIVPEGKEAPDDLDPEIQILQQPLDTIYMAATSPMALFDAIGSVDSIKLSGLDASGWYIQSAADAINNGEMTFAGKYD
;
A
#
# COMPACT_ATOMS: atom_id res chain seq x y z
N ASP A 1 -4.78 39.92 -25.92
CA ASP A 1 -4.64 38.71 -26.73
C ASP A 1 -3.21 38.50 -27.19
N LYS A 2 -2.35 37.92 -26.32
CA LYS A 2 -1.02 37.45 -26.70
C LYS A 2 -0.71 36.15 -25.98
N LYS A 3 -0.89 35.06 -26.73
CA LYS A 3 -0.43 33.72 -26.31
C LYS A 3 1.09 33.68 -26.31
N LEU A 4 1.70 33.64 -25.12
CA LEU A 4 3.14 33.45 -24.98
C LEU A 4 3.44 31.94 -25.01
N LYS A 5 4.00 31.47 -26.12
CA LYS A 5 4.48 30.10 -26.29
C LYS A 5 5.88 29.99 -25.68
N TYR A 6 6.02 29.28 -24.58
CA TYR A 6 7.32 28.88 -24.06
C TYR A 6 7.84 27.67 -24.83
N LYS A 7 8.90 27.87 -25.60
CA LYS A 7 9.72 26.79 -26.19
C LYS A 7 10.73 26.36 -25.14
N ILE A 8 10.61 25.15 -24.63
CA ILE A 8 11.63 24.50 -23.80
C ILE A 8 12.68 23.94 -24.76
N LEU A 9 13.87 24.54 -24.72
CA LEU A 9 15.05 24.07 -25.46
C LEU A 9 15.80 23.08 -24.56
N SER A 10 15.75 21.80 -24.92
CA SER A 10 16.45 20.73 -24.23
C SER A 10 17.91 20.72 -24.68
N ILE A 11 18.86 21.08 -23.81
CA ILE A 11 20.28 20.94 -24.06
C ILE A 11 20.75 19.66 -23.40
N PHE A 12 21.01 18.63 -24.20
CA PHE A 12 21.72 17.42 -23.79
C PHE A 12 23.22 17.71 -23.83
N ALA A 13 23.84 17.82 -22.66
CA ALA A 13 25.30 17.77 -22.52
C ALA A 13 25.72 16.34 -22.21
N ALA A 14 26.26 15.65 -23.21
CA ALA A 14 26.87 14.34 -23.03
C ALA A 14 28.29 14.52 -22.44
N THR A 15 28.46 14.21 -21.17
CA THR A 15 29.79 14.11 -20.55
C THR A 15 30.26 12.69 -20.65
N VAL A 16 31.23 12.44 -21.54
CA VAL A 16 31.97 11.18 -21.66
C VAL A 16 33.00 11.14 -20.55
N MET A 17 32.80 10.31 -19.52
CA MET A 17 33.84 9.96 -18.55
C MET A 17 34.54 8.69 -19.01
N THR A 18 35.79 8.84 -19.46
CA THR A 18 36.72 7.73 -19.68
C THR A 18 37.24 7.21 -18.33
N PHE A 19 36.82 6.02 -17.96
CA PHE A 19 37.42 5.29 -16.85
C PHE A 19 38.63 4.51 -17.34
N THR A 20 39.80 4.92 -16.90
CA THR A 20 41.05 4.14 -17.04
C THR A 20 41.03 3.01 -15.99
N ALA A 21 40.99 1.79 -16.47
CA ALA A 21 41.11 0.60 -15.64
C ALA A 21 42.54 0.46 -15.11
N ILE A 22 42.67 0.46 -13.78
CA ILE A 22 43.91 0.00 -13.09
C ILE A 22 43.64 -1.43 -12.66
N THR A 23 44.27 -2.38 -13.28
CA THR A 23 44.30 -3.78 -12.87
C THR A 23 45.42 -4.02 -11.87
N PRO A 24 45.17 -4.56 -10.65
CA PRO A 24 46.23 -5.18 -9.89
C PRO A 24 46.32 -6.65 -10.33
N VAL A 25 47.55 -6.97 -10.74
CA VAL A 25 48.01 -8.35 -11.03
C VAL A 25 48.17 -9.09 -9.71
N TRP A 26 47.38 -10.13 -9.51
CA TRP A 26 47.74 -11.28 -8.72
C TRP A 26 47.34 -12.52 -9.51
N ALA A 27 48.33 -13.15 -10.10
CA ALA A 27 48.21 -14.45 -10.68
C ALA A 27 48.46 -15.48 -9.58
N GLU A 28 47.53 -16.39 -9.40
CA GLU A 28 47.82 -17.74 -8.95
C GLU A 28 46.75 -18.65 -9.55
N GLU A 29 47.20 -19.49 -10.44
CA GLU A 29 46.42 -20.55 -11.07
C GLU A 29 46.29 -21.71 -10.07
N GLU A 30 45.04 -22.07 -9.72
CA GLU A 30 44.72 -23.45 -9.37
C GLU A 30 43.50 -23.92 -10.12
N ASN A 31 43.80 -24.88 -10.97
CA ASN A 31 42.88 -25.64 -11.80
C ASN A 31 42.12 -26.63 -10.90
N LEU A 32 40.81 -26.52 -10.79
CA LEU A 32 39.94 -27.59 -10.32
C LEU A 32 38.71 -27.69 -11.21
N GLU A 33 38.52 -28.93 -11.63
CA GLU A 33 37.60 -29.41 -12.64
C GLU A 33 36.11 -29.10 -12.34
N ALA A 34 35.36 -28.98 -13.43
CA ALA A 34 33.93 -28.83 -13.49
C ALA A 34 33.18 -30.00 -12.81
N ASP A 35 32.34 -29.69 -11.86
CA ASP A 35 31.14 -30.48 -11.61
C ASP A 35 29.88 -29.55 -11.81
N ALA A 36 29.22 -29.83 -12.90
CA ALA A 36 27.96 -29.15 -13.26
C ALA A 36 26.83 -29.87 -12.54
N SER A 37 26.50 -29.43 -11.35
CA SER A 37 25.17 -29.65 -10.79
C SER A 37 24.56 -28.30 -10.51
N GLY A 38 23.74 -27.83 -11.45
CA GLY A 38 22.91 -26.64 -11.32
C GLY A 38 21.89 -26.84 -10.21
N GLU A 39 22.22 -26.39 -9.01
CA GLU A 39 21.20 -26.06 -8.03
C GLU A 39 20.73 -24.63 -8.31
N THR A 40 19.66 -24.53 -9.07
CA THR A 40 18.80 -23.37 -9.09
C THR A 40 18.20 -23.28 -7.69
N SER A 41 18.84 -22.56 -6.79
CA SER A 41 18.19 -22.11 -5.57
C SER A 41 17.10 -21.12 -5.98
N SER A 42 15.93 -21.64 -6.26
CA SER A 42 14.70 -20.89 -6.19
C SER A 42 14.50 -20.57 -4.71
N ASP A 43 15.01 -19.44 -4.29
CA ASP A 43 14.55 -18.77 -3.07
C ASP A 43 13.15 -18.25 -3.36
N THR A 44 12.23 -19.20 -3.45
CA THR A 44 10.81 -18.96 -3.31
C THR A 44 10.60 -18.91 -1.81
N SER A 45 10.76 -17.71 -1.22
CA SER A 45 10.14 -17.41 0.07
C SER A 45 8.74 -17.98 -0.03
N GLU A 46 8.38 -18.90 0.88
CA GLU A 46 7.02 -19.44 1.02
C GLU A 46 6.10 -18.25 1.33
N LYS A 47 5.65 -17.58 0.28
CA LYS A 47 4.56 -16.61 0.36
C LYS A 47 3.38 -17.44 0.85
N ASN A 48 2.93 -17.22 2.07
CA ASN A 48 1.86 -17.96 2.69
C ASN A 48 0.74 -18.18 1.68
N ALA A 49 0.29 -19.43 1.53
CA ALA A 49 -0.80 -19.73 0.63
C ALA A 49 -2.01 -18.89 1.05
N ALA A 50 -2.71 -18.30 0.06
CA ALA A 50 -3.89 -17.48 0.35
C ALA A 50 -4.89 -18.27 1.20
N PRO A 51 -5.44 -17.68 2.28
CA PRO A 51 -6.45 -18.34 3.10
C PRO A 51 -7.67 -18.76 2.26
N GLU A 52 -8.16 -19.96 2.49
CA GLU A 52 -9.43 -20.41 1.89
C GLU A 52 -10.59 -19.72 2.59
N ILE A 53 -11.47 -19.10 1.81
CA ILE A 53 -12.72 -18.51 2.31
C ILE A 53 -13.88 -19.19 1.59
N ALA A 54 -14.82 -19.77 2.37
CA ALA A 54 -15.96 -20.49 1.84
C ALA A 54 -16.77 -19.60 0.87
N GLY A 55 -17.05 -20.12 -0.32
CA GLY A 55 -17.79 -19.40 -1.36
C GLY A 55 -16.99 -18.35 -2.15
N LEU A 56 -15.72 -18.09 -1.82
CA LEU A 56 -14.85 -17.20 -2.57
C LEU A 56 -13.74 -17.96 -3.29
N THR A 57 -13.35 -17.45 -4.45
CA THR A 57 -12.24 -17.97 -5.25
C THR A 57 -11.09 -16.99 -5.23
N TYR A 58 -9.92 -17.43 -4.79
CA TYR A 58 -8.70 -16.62 -4.82
C TYR A 58 -8.30 -16.27 -6.26
N GLU A 59 -7.92 -15.03 -6.49
CA GLU A 59 -7.48 -14.52 -7.80
C GLU A 59 -6.01 -14.11 -7.80
N SER A 60 -5.59 -13.32 -6.81
CA SER A 60 -4.23 -12.79 -6.72
C SER A 60 -3.91 -12.25 -5.33
N ALA A 61 -2.65 -11.92 -5.09
CA ALA A 61 -2.22 -11.16 -3.92
C ALA A 61 -1.61 -9.81 -4.36
N MET A 62 -1.65 -8.84 -3.45
CA MET A 62 -0.93 -7.57 -3.64
C MET A 62 0.57 -7.83 -3.65
N ASP A 63 1.27 -7.24 -4.61
CA ASP A 63 2.74 -7.27 -4.61
C ASP A 63 3.25 -6.18 -3.67
N LEU A 64 3.82 -6.61 -2.53
CA LEU A 64 4.34 -5.75 -1.48
C LEU A 64 5.86 -5.78 -1.53
N SER A 65 6.47 -4.70 -2.02
CA SER A 65 7.93 -4.61 -2.18
C SER A 65 8.68 -4.34 -0.87
N PHE A 66 8.02 -3.78 0.14
CA PHE A 66 8.66 -3.32 1.38
C PHE A 66 7.89 -3.68 2.65
N ALA A 67 6.59 -3.90 2.55
CA ALA A 67 5.77 -4.24 3.71
C ALA A 67 5.84 -5.74 3.98
N GLU A 68 6.17 -6.10 5.22
CA GLU A 68 6.35 -7.50 5.66
C GLU A 68 5.36 -7.91 6.76
N CYS A 69 4.56 -6.94 7.28
CA CYS A 69 3.69 -7.18 8.41
C CYS A 69 2.23 -7.43 8.03
N PHE A 70 1.89 -7.44 6.76
CA PHE A 70 0.55 -7.76 6.29
C PHE A 70 0.58 -8.28 4.86
N ASP A 71 -0.48 -9.00 4.48
CA ASP A 71 -0.79 -9.40 3.11
C ASP A 71 -2.18 -8.93 2.70
N VAL A 72 -2.39 -8.74 1.40
CA VAL A 72 -3.71 -8.46 0.84
C VAL A 72 -4.00 -9.47 -0.26
N TYR A 73 -5.03 -10.26 -0.06
CA TYR A 73 -5.49 -11.27 -1.01
C TYR A 73 -6.75 -10.79 -1.71
N TYR A 74 -6.79 -10.95 -3.02
CA TYR A 74 -7.94 -10.62 -3.86
C TYR A 74 -8.70 -11.89 -4.23
N TYR A 75 -10.02 -11.81 -4.09
CA TYR A 75 -10.94 -12.87 -4.44
C TYR A 75 -11.93 -12.38 -5.50
N ASN A 76 -12.62 -13.33 -6.13
CA ASN A 76 -13.65 -13.02 -7.12
C ASN A 76 -14.69 -12.02 -6.59
N ASP A 77 -15.40 -11.37 -7.51
CA ASP A 77 -16.44 -10.36 -7.20
C ASP A 77 -15.96 -9.15 -6.40
N GLY A 78 -14.64 -8.94 -6.29
CA GLY A 78 -14.02 -7.77 -5.65
C GLY A 78 -13.82 -7.89 -4.14
N TYR A 79 -14.05 -9.08 -3.53
CA TYR A 79 -13.71 -9.30 -2.12
C TYR A 79 -12.20 -9.23 -1.90
N LYS A 80 -11.78 -8.75 -0.73
CA LYS A 80 -10.37 -8.66 -0.36
C LYS A 80 -10.19 -9.09 1.10
N LEU A 81 -9.17 -9.89 1.35
CA LEU A 81 -8.74 -10.19 2.71
C LEU A 81 -7.48 -9.39 3.01
N LEU A 82 -7.52 -8.56 4.05
CA LEU A 82 -6.35 -7.95 4.67
C LEU A 82 -5.97 -8.82 5.87
N ASP A 83 -4.79 -9.44 5.78
CA ASP A 83 -4.21 -10.26 6.85
C ASP A 83 -3.08 -9.48 7.49
N ILE A 84 -3.28 -8.99 8.71
CA ILE A 84 -2.26 -8.31 9.51
C ILE A 84 -1.60 -9.38 10.37
N HIS A 85 -0.34 -9.69 10.09
CA HIS A 85 0.37 -10.80 10.69
C HIS A 85 0.38 -10.70 12.22
N ASP A 86 0.09 -11.82 12.90
CA ASP A 86 0.04 -11.94 14.36
C ASP A 86 -0.96 -11.01 15.07
N ASP A 87 -1.90 -10.40 14.34
CA ASP A 87 -2.88 -9.46 14.92
C ASP A 87 -4.31 -9.79 14.47
N ALA A 88 -4.72 -9.38 13.28
CA ALA A 88 -6.13 -9.46 12.87
C ALA A 88 -6.30 -9.69 11.37
N ARG A 89 -7.43 -10.32 10.99
CA ARG A 89 -7.86 -10.47 9.61
C ARG A 89 -9.14 -9.72 9.35
N TYR A 90 -9.20 -9.05 8.21
CA TYR A 90 -10.37 -8.27 7.81
C TYR A 90 -10.81 -8.67 6.41
N LEU A 91 -12.05 -9.16 6.27
CA LEU A 91 -12.67 -9.36 4.96
C LEU A 91 -13.36 -8.06 4.54
N ILE A 92 -12.84 -7.44 3.51
CA ILE A 92 -13.46 -6.26 2.87
C ILE A 92 -14.52 -6.77 1.91
N VAL A 93 -15.78 -6.53 2.26
CA VAL A 93 -16.96 -6.93 1.49
C VAL A 93 -17.37 -5.77 0.59
N PRO A 94 -17.44 -5.95 -0.74
CA PRO A 94 -17.83 -4.92 -1.67
C PRO A 94 -19.24 -4.38 -1.40
N GLU A 95 -19.47 -3.13 -1.81
CA GLU A 95 -20.80 -2.52 -1.73
C GLU A 95 -21.84 -3.37 -2.48
N GLY A 96 -22.97 -3.60 -1.84
CA GLY A 96 -24.08 -4.40 -2.39
C GLY A 96 -23.86 -5.90 -2.42
N LYS A 97 -22.76 -6.38 -1.85
CA LYS A 97 -22.49 -7.82 -1.61
C LYS A 97 -22.70 -8.15 -0.14
N GLU A 98 -22.94 -9.43 0.14
CA GLU A 98 -23.07 -9.97 1.49
C GLU A 98 -21.81 -10.76 1.86
N ALA A 99 -21.48 -10.78 3.16
CA ALA A 99 -20.38 -11.64 3.64
C ALA A 99 -20.74 -13.12 3.47
N PRO A 100 -19.75 -14.01 3.24
CA PRO A 100 -20.00 -15.47 3.22
C PRO A 100 -20.58 -15.97 4.55
N ASP A 101 -21.53 -16.90 4.49
CA ASP A 101 -22.23 -17.44 5.66
C ASP A 101 -21.30 -18.24 6.61
N ASP A 102 -20.33 -18.97 6.03
CA ASP A 102 -19.39 -19.83 6.76
C ASP A 102 -18.00 -19.17 6.92
N LEU A 103 -17.98 -17.87 7.25
CA LEU A 103 -16.73 -17.14 7.48
C LEU A 103 -16.10 -17.59 8.81
N ASP A 104 -14.77 -17.76 8.81
CA ASP A 104 -13.99 -17.97 10.04
C ASP A 104 -14.31 -16.86 11.05
N PRO A 105 -14.71 -17.19 12.30
CA PRO A 105 -15.08 -16.22 13.32
C PRO A 105 -13.93 -15.28 13.75
N GLU A 106 -12.68 -15.60 13.42
CA GLU A 106 -11.53 -14.72 13.64
C GLU A 106 -11.40 -13.63 12.57
N ILE A 107 -12.12 -13.76 11.44
CA ILE A 107 -12.13 -12.75 10.38
C ILE A 107 -13.19 -11.70 10.67
N GLN A 108 -12.78 -10.45 10.80
CA GLN A 108 -13.68 -9.31 10.97
C GLN A 108 -14.19 -8.82 9.61
N ILE A 109 -15.47 -8.43 9.54
CA ILE A 109 -16.08 -7.93 8.31
C ILE A 109 -15.96 -6.41 8.25
N LEU A 110 -15.43 -5.89 7.13
CA LEU A 110 -15.46 -4.48 6.77
C LEU A 110 -16.35 -4.32 5.54
N GLN A 111 -17.59 -3.91 5.76
CA GLN A 111 -18.56 -3.68 4.70
C GLN A 111 -18.29 -2.34 4.00
N GLN A 112 -18.14 -2.33 2.69
CA GLN A 112 -18.08 -1.09 1.89
C GLN A 112 -19.50 -0.53 1.65
N PRO A 113 -19.64 0.81 1.52
CA PRO A 113 -18.58 1.81 1.50
C PRO A 113 -18.03 2.12 2.90
N LEU A 114 -16.72 2.37 3.03
CA LEU A 114 -16.07 2.85 4.25
C LEU A 114 -16.04 4.39 4.23
N ASP A 115 -17.19 5.00 4.36
CA ASP A 115 -17.44 6.44 4.20
C ASP A 115 -17.88 7.14 5.49
N THR A 116 -17.80 6.46 6.63
CA THR A 116 -18.22 6.97 7.95
C THR A 116 -17.13 6.74 8.99
N ILE A 117 -15.95 7.31 8.71
CA ILE A 117 -14.76 7.11 9.54
C ILE A 117 -14.68 8.19 10.62
N TYR A 118 -14.37 7.78 11.87
CA TYR A 118 -13.96 8.67 12.94
C TYR A 118 -12.44 8.72 13.03
N MET A 119 -11.87 9.90 12.75
CA MET A 119 -10.44 10.17 12.84
C MET A 119 -10.07 10.66 14.23
N ALA A 120 -9.74 9.73 15.11
CA ALA A 120 -9.34 10.03 16.48
C ALA A 120 -7.88 10.49 16.60
N ALA A 121 -6.99 9.89 15.81
CA ALA A 121 -5.56 10.18 15.81
C ALA A 121 -5.16 11.09 14.64
N THR A 122 -4.13 11.91 14.83
CA THR A 122 -3.68 12.89 13.81
C THR A 122 -2.82 12.27 12.72
N SER A 123 -2.01 11.27 13.04
CA SER A 123 -1.05 10.69 12.10
C SER A 123 -1.66 10.03 10.86
N PRO A 124 -2.80 9.31 10.93
CA PRO A 124 -3.38 8.71 9.74
C PRO A 124 -3.98 9.73 8.78
N MET A 125 -4.34 10.95 9.22
CA MET A 125 -4.92 11.97 8.34
C MET A 125 -4.04 12.29 7.14
N ALA A 126 -2.71 12.31 7.31
CA ALA A 126 -1.78 12.55 6.20
C ALA A 126 -1.86 11.45 5.12
N LEU A 127 -2.17 10.21 5.51
CA LEU A 127 -2.35 9.11 4.56
C LEU A 127 -3.67 9.27 3.79
N PHE A 128 -4.75 9.64 4.48
CA PHE A 128 -6.04 9.93 3.83
C PHE A 128 -5.96 11.11 2.87
N ASP A 129 -5.24 12.17 3.25
CA ASP A 129 -4.99 13.32 2.38
C ASP A 129 -4.17 12.92 1.13
N ALA A 130 -3.09 12.15 1.33
CA ALA A 130 -2.21 11.69 0.25
C ALA A 130 -2.93 10.82 -0.80
N ILE A 131 -3.91 10.01 -0.38
CA ILE A 131 -4.72 9.17 -1.30
C ILE A 131 -6.02 9.85 -1.75
N GLY A 132 -6.27 11.10 -1.33
CA GLY A 132 -7.47 11.86 -1.72
C GLY A 132 -8.78 11.33 -1.14
N SER A 133 -8.75 10.73 0.08
CA SER A 133 -9.91 10.08 0.71
C SER A 133 -10.35 10.77 2.02
N VAL A 134 -10.05 12.05 2.19
CA VAL A 134 -10.49 12.84 3.38
C VAL A 134 -12.01 12.90 3.49
N ASP A 135 -12.71 12.84 2.39
CA ASP A 135 -14.18 12.82 2.31
C ASP A 135 -14.83 11.56 2.93
N SER A 136 -14.07 10.46 3.09
CA SER A 136 -14.50 9.27 3.83
C SER A 136 -14.56 9.49 5.34
N ILE A 137 -13.91 10.54 5.85
CA ILE A 137 -13.86 10.87 7.27
C ILE A 137 -15.03 11.80 7.60
N LYS A 138 -15.94 11.36 8.47
CA LYS A 138 -17.11 12.15 8.86
C LYS A 138 -17.00 12.75 10.25
N LEU A 139 -16.18 12.16 11.10
CA LEU A 139 -15.97 12.63 12.46
C LEU A 139 -14.48 12.85 12.74
N SER A 140 -14.15 13.93 13.43
CA SER A 140 -12.79 14.31 13.80
C SER A 140 -12.62 14.47 15.30
N GLY A 141 -11.50 13.97 15.82
CA GLY A 141 -11.08 14.19 17.20
C GLY A 141 -10.48 15.57 17.46
N LEU A 142 -10.22 16.37 16.42
CA LEU A 142 -9.75 17.74 16.50
C LEU A 142 -10.72 18.66 15.79
N ASP A 143 -10.82 19.93 16.26
CA ASP A 143 -11.46 21.00 15.53
C ASP A 143 -10.59 21.49 14.35
N ALA A 144 -11.13 22.38 13.51
CA ALA A 144 -10.43 22.87 12.32
C ALA A 144 -9.08 23.54 12.66
N SER A 145 -8.96 24.19 13.80
CA SER A 145 -7.75 24.89 14.22
C SER A 145 -6.65 23.95 14.70
N GLY A 146 -7.00 22.70 15.05
CA GLY A 146 -6.06 21.67 15.47
C GLY A 146 -5.41 20.91 14.32
N TRP A 147 -5.86 21.09 13.08
CA TRP A 147 -5.33 20.40 11.90
C TRP A 147 -4.30 21.23 11.15
N TYR A 148 -3.11 20.65 10.92
CA TYR A 148 -2.11 21.20 10.01
C TYR A 148 -2.35 20.83 8.55
N ILE A 149 -3.20 19.82 8.31
CA ILE A 149 -3.57 19.37 6.97
C ILE A 149 -4.76 20.20 6.51
N GLN A 150 -4.56 20.98 5.46
CA GLN A 150 -5.54 21.99 5.00
C GLN A 150 -6.87 21.36 4.57
N SER A 151 -6.82 20.22 3.86
CA SER A 151 -8.02 19.50 3.43
C SER A 151 -8.92 19.09 4.60
N ALA A 152 -8.32 18.67 5.73
CA ALA A 152 -9.06 18.31 6.94
C ALA A 152 -9.69 19.55 7.63
N ALA A 153 -8.93 20.65 7.73
CA ALA A 153 -9.45 21.91 8.27
C ALA A 153 -10.60 22.46 7.42
N ASP A 154 -10.47 22.40 6.08
CA ASP A 154 -11.48 22.86 5.14
C ASP A 154 -12.74 21.99 5.22
N ALA A 155 -12.61 20.67 5.30
CA ALA A 155 -13.74 19.76 5.44
C ALA A 155 -14.58 20.05 6.69
N ILE A 156 -13.94 20.41 7.82
CA ILE A 156 -14.65 20.81 9.04
C ILE A 156 -15.32 22.18 8.85
N ASN A 157 -14.61 23.16 8.31
CA ASN A 157 -15.15 24.51 8.09
C ASN A 157 -16.33 24.52 7.11
N ASN A 158 -16.33 23.61 6.13
CA ASN A 158 -17.42 23.45 5.15
C ASN A 158 -18.56 22.59 5.67
N GLY A 159 -18.43 21.96 6.85
CA GLY A 159 -19.46 21.09 7.42
C GLY A 159 -19.50 19.68 6.82
N GLU A 160 -18.49 19.29 6.06
CA GLU A 160 -18.34 17.96 5.46
C GLU A 160 -17.84 16.92 6.48
N MET A 161 -17.10 17.40 7.50
CA MET A 161 -16.59 16.65 8.64
C MET A 161 -16.99 17.37 9.93
N THR A 162 -17.40 16.63 10.96
CA THR A 162 -17.85 17.19 12.25
C THR A 162 -16.80 16.94 13.34
N PHE A 163 -16.49 17.98 14.09
CA PHE A 163 -15.70 17.81 15.33
C PHE A 163 -16.54 17.06 16.37
N ALA A 164 -16.09 15.88 16.74
CA ALA A 164 -16.75 14.99 17.72
C ALA A 164 -16.09 14.96 19.09
N GLY A 165 -14.95 15.65 19.23
CA GLY A 165 -14.13 15.61 20.46
C GLY A 165 -13.16 14.43 20.46
N LYS A 166 -12.23 14.49 21.41
CA LYS A 166 -11.31 13.37 21.70
C LYS A 166 -12.02 12.35 22.59
N TYR A 167 -11.60 11.10 22.47
CA TYR A 167 -11.92 10.08 23.46
C TYR A 167 -11.02 10.31 24.70
N ASP A 168 -11.56 10.11 25.87
CA ASP A 168 -10.87 10.15 27.16
C ASP A 168 -10.55 8.73 27.64
#